data_445d5d6380bd95c1cda17cdf82213b6f
#
_entry.id   445d5d6380bd95c1cda17cdf82213b6f
#
_cell.length_a   1.000
_cell.length_b   1.000
_cell.length_c   1.000
_cell.angle_alpha   90.00
_cell.angle_beta   90.00
_cell.angle_gamma   90.00
#
_symmetry.space_group_name_H-M   'P 1'
#
loop_
_entity.id
_entity.type
_entity.pdbx_description
1 polymer ?
#
loop_
_entity_poly.entity_id
_entity_poly.type
_entity_poly.pdbx_seq_one_letter_code
_entity_poly.pdbx_strand_id
1 'polypeptide(L)'
;MKREWRQFWGKEVLVLAVTGLIIFGVSIGQAAEPAKGSFPKMDVKLGHSGVLDMSYHKGSVKFAELMKERTGGAITVHVFPANQLGSEKDMLEQVKNGVIHISLTGPSMLGQFKGWGPIGVLGMPYVLKGDTEAELRPKLIKVAGGPLMKDLNERAAKESGIRILDMGWWYGERHLTTKTKQVIKPDDVKGLKIRTMDSPMAKAALAALGAATTPMAVAELYTALQLGVVEGQENPLNTIYSHKFYEVQKYVALTGHMAMNLVLVINDKFYQSLSPELRQILVKSMEDAGDFESEMQIGMNKKNAQDLKDKGMVITAVNKAEFAERTKDAWKQFEPVFGKGFYEKVVEAAK
;
A
#
# COMPACT_ATOMS: atom_id res chain seq x y z
N MET A 1 -11.57 14.30 -4.57
CA MET A 1 -12.83 13.54 -4.60
C MET A 1 -12.97 12.84 -3.26
N LYS A 2 -13.91 13.31 -2.42
CA LYS A 2 -14.18 12.67 -1.13
C LYS A 2 -14.76 11.30 -1.40
N ARG A 3 -14.31 10.27 -0.71
CA ARG A 3 -14.89 8.92 -0.79
C ARG A 3 -16.37 8.99 -0.46
N GLU A 4 -17.27 8.88 -1.46
CA GLU A 4 -18.71 8.75 -1.26
C GLU A 4 -19.05 7.29 -0.88
N TRP A 5 -18.87 6.94 0.38
CA TRP A 5 -19.35 5.69 0.99
C TRP A 5 -20.68 5.85 1.72
N ARG A 6 -21.44 6.91 1.39
CA ARG A 6 -22.74 7.16 1.97
C ARG A 6 -23.87 6.93 0.99
N GLN A 7 -24.20 5.69 0.64
CA GLN A 7 -25.55 5.36 0.17
C GLN A 7 -25.70 3.86 -0.09
N PHE A 8 -26.02 3.11 0.96
CA PHE A 8 -26.81 1.87 0.81
C PHE A 8 -27.44 1.52 2.16
N TRP A 9 -28.45 2.30 2.56
CA TRP A 9 -29.53 1.84 3.45
C TRP A 9 -30.82 2.56 3.07
N GLY A 10 -31.76 1.81 2.57
CA GLY A 10 -33.18 1.88 2.47
C GLY A 10 -33.88 3.23 2.41
N LYS A 11 -34.45 3.56 1.25
CA LYS A 11 -35.63 4.36 1.12
C LYS A 11 -36.80 3.42 0.86
N GLU A 12 -37.73 3.38 1.79
CA GLU A 12 -39.17 3.31 1.52
C GLU A 12 -39.91 3.52 2.85
N VAL A 13 -40.53 4.66 3.05
CA VAL A 13 -41.79 4.79 3.80
C VAL A 13 -42.60 5.99 3.28
N LEU A 14 -43.80 5.67 3.01
CA LEU A 14 -44.94 6.38 2.43
C LEU A 14 -45.37 7.62 3.20
N VAL A 15 -45.83 8.64 2.46
CA VAL A 15 -46.46 9.85 2.94
C VAL A 15 -47.91 9.55 3.36
N LEU A 16 -48.30 9.98 4.54
CA LEU A 16 -49.68 10.31 4.88
C LEU A 16 -49.70 11.57 5.75
N ALA A 17 -50.34 12.60 5.21
CA ALA A 17 -50.60 13.87 5.88
C ALA A 17 -51.82 13.76 6.81
N VAL A 18 -51.66 14.24 8.03
CA VAL A 18 -52.79 14.73 8.84
C VAL A 18 -52.36 15.94 9.66
N THR A 19 -53.06 17.04 9.48
CA THR A 19 -52.97 18.31 10.13
C THR A 19 -53.37 18.21 11.62
N GLY A 20 -52.55 18.76 12.48
CA GLY A 20 -52.88 18.98 13.92
C GLY A 20 -51.83 19.86 14.58
N LEU A 21 -52.12 21.13 14.74
CA LEU A 21 -51.27 22.13 15.37
C LEU A 21 -51.28 21.89 16.90
N ILE A 22 -50.15 21.38 17.44
CA ILE A 22 -49.88 21.46 18.88
C ILE A 22 -48.46 21.97 19.02
N ILE A 23 -48.30 23.20 19.53
CA ILE A 23 -47.02 23.79 19.87
C ILE A 23 -46.51 23.09 21.13
N PHE A 24 -45.62 22.13 20.98
CA PHE A 24 -44.75 21.66 22.05
C PHE A 24 -43.34 22.12 21.73
N GLY A 25 -42.75 22.87 22.63
CA GLY A 25 -41.36 23.29 22.54
C GLY A 25 -40.44 22.06 22.47
N VAL A 26 -39.97 21.74 21.27
CA VAL A 26 -38.92 20.74 21.08
C VAL A 26 -37.61 21.44 21.41
N SER A 27 -37.11 21.23 22.61
CA SER A 27 -35.67 21.34 22.87
C SER A 27 -34.96 20.54 21.81
N ILE A 28 -34.25 21.23 20.90
CA ILE A 28 -33.29 20.58 20.02
C ILE A 28 -32.22 20.02 20.96
N GLY A 29 -32.38 18.76 21.36
CA GLY A 29 -31.35 18.02 22.05
C GLY A 29 -30.16 17.99 21.10
N GLN A 30 -29.11 18.75 21.43
CA GLN A 30 -27.79 18.49 20.89
C GLN A 30 -27.57 17.00 21.06
N ALA A 31 -27.39 16.29 19.94
CA ALA A 31 -26.91 14.92 19.98
C ALA A 31 -25.63 14.96 20.81
N ALA A 32 -25.69 14.40 22.01
CA ALA A 32 -24.55 14.30 22.89
C ALA A 32 -23.45 13.60 22.06
N GLU A 33 -22.30 14.25 21.91
CA GLU A 33 -21.09 13.57 21.48
C GLU A 33 -20.98 12.31 22.36
N PRO A 34 -20.70 11.14 21.79
CA PRO A 34 -20.58 9.92 22.59
C PRO A 34 -19.57 10.21 23.70
N ALA A 35 -20.00 10.01 24.94
CA ALA A 35 -19.15 10.16 26.12
C ALA A 35 -17.83 9.48 25.82
N LYS A 36 -16.71 10.22 25.93
CA LYS A 36 -15.34 9.67 25.71
C LYS A 36 -15.20 8.47 26.65
N GLY A 37 -15.37 7.25 26.11
CA GLY A 37 -15.17 6.03 26.85
C GLY A 37 -13.74 6.06 27.40
N SER A 38 -13.55 5.69 28.67
CA SER A 38 -12.21 5.59 29.22
C SER A 38 -11.55 4.34 28.64
N PHE A 39 -10.81 4.50 27.55
CA PHE A 39 -10.03 3.41 26.99
C PHE A 39 -8.83 3.08 27.90
N PRO A 40 -8.43 1.81 27.98
CA PRO A 40 -7.22 1.45 28.69
C PRO A 40 -6.00 2.12 28.03
N LYS A 41 -5.05 2.58 28.84
CA LYS A 41 -3.79 3.14 28.31
C LYS A 41 -2.99 2.05 27.62
N MET A 42 -2.59 2.27 26.39
CA MET A 42 -1.79 1.33 25.58
C MET A 42 -0.78 2.06 24.71
N ASP A 43 0.41 1.45 24.63
CA ASP A 43 1.46 1.84 23.68
C ASP A 43 1.44 0.87 22.48
N VAL A 44 1.25 1.42 21.29
CA VAL A 44 1.18 0.66 20.04
C VAL A 44 2.44 0.94 19.22
N LYS A 45 3.16 -0.09 18.80
CA LYS A 45 4.35 0.04 17.96
C LYS A 45 3.96 -0.16 16.50
N LEU A 46 4.33 0.81 15.65
CA LEU A 46 4.15 0.76 14.21
C LEU A 46 5.52 0.89 13.54
N GLY A 47 5.92 -0.09 12.73
CA GLY A 47 7.19 -0.10 12.00
C GLY A 47 7.02 -0.03 10.49
N HIS A 48 7.96 0.66 9.81
CA HIS A 48 8.01 0.69 8.34
C HIS A 48 9.42 0.98 7.80
N SER A 49 9.62 0.68 6.50
CA SER A 49 10.92 0.81 5.82
C SER A 49 11.24 2.22 5.31
N GLY A 50 10.24 3.11 5.25
CA GLY A 50 10.41 4.45 4.65
C GLY A 50 11.19 5.43 5.50
N VAL A 51 11.97 6.26 4.83
CA VAL A 51 12.66 7.40 5.45
C VAL A 51 11.69 8.53 5.79
N LEU A 52 12.11 9.49 6.60
CA LEU A 52 11.25 10.53 7.19
C LEU A 52 10.49 11.40 6.16
N ASP A 53 11.08 11.62 4.98
CA ASP A 53 10.49 12.46 3.94
C ASP A 53 9.39 11.76 3.13
N MET A 54 9.22 10.45 3.28
CA MET A 54 8.23 9.71 2.51
C MET A 54 6.80 9.95 2.99
N SER A 55 5.85 9.93 2.04
CA SER A 55 4.42 10.12 2.28
C SER A 55 3.88 9.18 3.35
N TYR A 56 4.23 7.89 3.28
CA TYR A 56 3.72 6.90 4.23
C TYR A 56 4.34 7.00 5.64
N HIS A 57 5.53 7.61 5.79
CA HIS A 57 5.98 8.01 7.12
C HIS A 57 5.08 9.09 7.70
N LYS A 58 4.81 10.14 6.91
CA LYS A 58 3.93 11.25 7.32
C LYS A 58 2.49 10.77 7.57
N GLY A 59 2.00 9.83 6.76
CA GLY A 59 0.74 9.14 6.98
C GLY A 59 0.73 8.35 8.29
N SER A 60 1.82 7.63 8.62
CA SER A 60 1.95 6.91 9.89
C SER A 60 1.95 7.83 11.11
N VAL A 61 2.60 8.99 11.01
CA VAL A 61 2.55 10.05 12.04
C VAL A 61 1.13 10.58 12.17
N LYS A 62 0.44 10.85 11.04
CA LYS A 62 -0.95 11.29 11.03
C LYS A 62 -1.89 10.28 11.69
N PHE A 63 -1.68 8.99 11.44
CA PHE A 63 -2.40 7.93 12.13
C PHE A 63 -2.17 7.97 13.65
N ALA A 64 -0.93 8.16 14.10
CA ALA A 64 -0.60 8.27 15.52
C ALA A 64 -1.31 9.48 16.19
N GLU A 65 -1.33 10.64 15.51
CA GLU A 65 -2.06 11.82 15.95
C GLU A 65 -3.56 11.56 16.11
N LEU A 66 -4.18 10.97 15.07
CA LEU A 66 -5.62 10.65 15.07
C LEU A 66 -5.98 9.65 16.17
N MET A 67 -5.16 8.63 16.39
CA MET A 67 -5.36 7.68 17.48
C MET A 67 -5.32 8.37 18.85
N LYS A 68 -4.32 9.21 19.09
CA LYS A 68 -4.19 9.96 20.34
C LYS A 68 -5.40 10.89 20.55
N GLU A 69 -5.80 11.63 19.51
CA GLU A 69 -6.94 12.55 19.56
C GLU A 69 -8.25 11.82 19.86
N ARG A 70 -8.57 10.78 19.07
CA ARG A 70 -9.86 10.07 19.13
C ARG A 70 -10.03 9.20 20.37
N THR A 71 -8.93 8.82 21.00
CA THR A 71 -8.96 8.07 22.27
C THR A 71 -8.72 8.94 23.51
N GLY A 72 -8.67 10.26 23.35
CA GLY A 72 -8.38 11.17 24.46
C GLY A 72 -7.00 10.96 25.10
N GLY A 73 -6.03 10.48 24.31
CA GLY A 73 -4.67 10.20 24.76
C GLY A 73 -4.47 8.84 25.42
N ALA A 74 -5.49 7.96 25.40
CA ALA A 74 -5.37 6.62 25.96
C ALA A 74 -4.45 5.72 25.11
N ILE A 75 -4.50 5.87 23.78
CA ILE A 75 -3.66 5.11 22.86
C ILE A 75 -2.54 5.98 22.31
N THR A 76 -1.29 5.58 22.56
CA THR A 76 -0.09 6.22 22.00
C THR A 76 0.52 5.30 20.96
N VAL A 77 0.60 5.77 19.70
CA VAL A 77 1.26 5.02 18.62
C VAL A 77 2.70 5.55 18.46
N HIS A 78 3.67 4.68 18.65
CA HIS A 78 5.09 4.95 18.42
C HIS A 78 5.46 4.48 17.01
N VAL A 79 5.87 5.43 16.17
CA VAL A 79 6.25 5.15 14.77
C VAL A 79 7.76 4.95 14.68
N PHE A 80 8.17 3.83 14.11
CA PHE A 80 9.58 3.43 13.90
C PHE A 80 9.89 3.39 12.40
N PRO A 81 10.42 4.47 11.80
CA PRO A 81 10.74 4.58 10.39
C PRO A 81 12.07 3.91 10.01
N ALA A 82 12.37 3.91 8.71
CA ALA A 82 13.69 3.61 8.14
C ALA A 82 14.31 2.28 8.61
N ASN A 83 13.48 1.22 8.71
CA ASN A 83 13.92 -0.11 9.14
C ASN A 83 14.49 -0.19 10.57
N GLN A 84 14.14 0.74 11.47
CA GLN A 84 14.62 0.72 12.86
C GLN A 84 14.26 -0.58 13.60
N LEU A 85 13.22 -1.28 13.18
CA LEU A 85 12.77 -2.56 13.76
C LEU A 85 13.16 -3.78 12.89
N GLY A 86 14.08 -3.62 11.95
CA GLY A 86 14.50 -4.66 11.00
C GLY A 86 13.95 -4.46 9.59
N SER A 87 14.21 -5.40 8.69
CA SER A 87 13.70 -5.39 7.33
C SER A 87 12.16 -5.51 7.31
N GLU A 88 11.55 -5.25 6.16
CA GLU A 88 10.10 -5.40 5.98
C GLU A 88 9.62 -6.82 6.34
N LYS A 89 10.40 -7.84 5.99
CA LYS A 89 10.13 -9.23 6.34
C LYS A 89 10.24 -9.48 7.85
N ASP A 90 11.28 -8.94 8.49
CA ASP A 90 11.46 -9.06 9.95
C ASP A 90 10.31 -8.41 10.70
N MET A 91 9.84 -7.23 10.24
CA MET A 91 8.70 -6.55 10.84
C MET A 91 7.40 -7.36 10.69
N LEU A 92 7.17 -8.02 9.56
CA LEU A 92 6.01 -8.91 9.38
C LEU A 92 6.05 -10.12 10.32
N GLU A 93 7.21 -10.75 10.50
CA GLU A 93 7.38 -11.83 11.48
C GLU A 93 7.17 -11.32 12.93
N GLN A 94 7.63 -10.11 13.24
CA GLN A 94 7.39 -9.49 14.54
C GLN A 94 5.90 -9.18 14.77
N VAL A 95 5.16 -8.71 13.73
CA VAL A 95 3.69 -8.54 13.79
C VAL A 95 3.01 -9.87 14.05
N LYS A 96 3.35 -10.91 13.29
CA LYS A 96 2.81 -12.26 13.47
C LYS A 96 2.98 -12.76 14.91
N ASN A 97 4.14 -12.53 15.49
CA ASN A 97 4.48 -12.98 16.84
C ASN A 97 4.05 -12.01 17.96
N GLY A 98 3.47 -10.85 17.62
CA GLY A 98 2.99 -9.86 18.58
C GLY A 98 4.10 -9.05 19.27
N VAL A 99 5.32 -9.02 18.72
CA VAL A 99 6.46 -8.19 19.22
C VAL A 99 6.24 -6.73 18.88
N ILE A 100 5.76 -6.46 17.68
CA ILE A 100 5.21 -5.16 17.27
C ILE A 100 3.74 -5.32 16.88
N HIS A 101 3.00 -4.22 16.92
CA HIS A 101 1.54 -4.29 16.73
C HIS A 101 1.16 -4.12 15.26
N ILE A 102 1.76 -3.15 14.57
CA ILE A 102 1.40 -2.72 13.21
C ILE A 102 2.66 -2.62 12.35
N SER A 103 2.55 -2.97 11.08
CA SER A 103 3.58 -2.71 10.08
C SER A 103 2.96 -2.34 8.73
N LEU A 104 3.74 -1.62 7.91
CA LEU A 104 3.43 -1.36 6.50
C LEU A 104 4.23 -2.34 5.63
N THR A 105 3.57 -2.87 4.60
CA THR A 105 4.19 -3.81 3.67
C THR A 105 3.59 -3.70 2.27
N GLY A 106 4.23 -4.30 1.27
CA GLY A 106 3.63 -4.49 -0.04
C GLY A 106 2.89 -5.84 -0.16
N PRO A 107 1.92 -5.97 -1.08
CA PRO A 107 1.19 -7.23 -1.29
C PRO A 107 2.09 -8.43 -1.56
N SER A 108 3.16 -8.24 -2.36
CA SER A 108 4.12 -9.31 -2.68
C SER A 108 4.91 -9.82 -1.49
N MET A 109 5.16 -8.97 -0.49
CA MET A 109 5.83 -9.36 0.75
C MET A 109 4.89 -10.11 1.67
N LEU A 110 3.68 -9.58 1.88
CA LEU A 110 2.65 -10.24 2.69
C LEU A 110 2.25 -11.61 2.10
N GLY A 111 2.20 -11.72 0.77
CA GLY A 111 1.87 -12.97 0.07
C GLY A 111 2.80 -14.15 0.33
N GLN A 112 3.93 -13.96 1.03
CA GLN A 112 4.81 -15.04 1.46
C GLN A 112 4.36 -15.70 2.78
N PHE A 113 3.42 -15.09 3.49
CA PHE A 113 2.92 -15.63 4.76
C PHE A 113 1.74 -16.58 4.53
N LYS A 114 1.60 -17.55 5.42
CA LYS A 114 0.55 -18.57 5.32
C LYS A 114 -0.83 -17.93 5.18
N GLY A 115 -1.63 -18.44 4.26
CA GLY A 115 -2.97 -17.91 3.96
C GLY A 115 -2.99 -16.64 3.10
N TRP A 116 -1.88 -15.88 3.03
CA TRP A 116 -1.80 -14.61 2.30
C TRP A 116 -1.35 -14.74 0.84
N GLY A 117 -0.99 -15.94 0.38
CA GLY A 117 -0.53 -16.17 -1.00
C GLY A 117 -1.35 -15.41 -2.07
N PRO A 118 -2.70 -15.45 -2.03
CA PRO A 118 -3.54 -14.80 -3.05
C PRO A 118 -3.36 -13.28 -3.17
N ILE A 119 -3.01 -12.56 -2.08
CA ILE A 119 -2.82 -11.10 -2.14
C ILE A 119 -1.66 -10.71 -3.07
N GLY A 120 -0.70 -11.61 -3.25
CA GLY A 120 0.46 -11.39 -4.10
C GLY A 120 0.10 -11.08 -5.55
N VAL A 121 -1.11 -11.39 -6.00
CA VAL A 121 -1.62 -11.02 -7.32
C VAL A 121 -1.54 -9.51 -7.56
N LEU A 122 -1.75 -8.70 -6.53
CA LEU A 122 -1.65 -7.22 -6.61
C LEU A 122 -0.21 -6.72 -6.81
N GLY A 123 0.77 -7.58 -6.63
CA GLY A 123 2.19 -7.31 -6.92
C GLY A 123 2.64 -7.84 -8.28
N MET A 124 1.72 -8.34 -9.12
CA MET A 124 2.05 -8.78 -10.47
C MET A 124 2.03 -7.62 -11.47
N PRO A 125 2.86 -7.69 -12.54
CA PRO A 125 2.91 -6.65 -13.54
C PRO A 125 1.56 -6.44 -14.24
N TYR A 126 1.16 -5.17 -14.37
CA TYR A 126 -0.01 -4.71 -15.13
C TYR A 126 -1.33 -5.43 -14.81
N VAL A 127 -1.47 -5.94 -13.58
CA VAL A 127 -2.74 -6.55 -13.11
C VAL A 127 -3.89 -5.54 -13.14
N LEU A 128 -3.58 -4.27 -12.84
CA LEU A 128 -4.48 -3.15 -13.03
C LEU A 128 -4.16 -2.47 -14.37
N LYS A 129 -5.18 -2.26 -15.20
CA LYS A 129 -5.04 -1.59 -16.49
C LYS A 129 -5.37 -0.10 -16.36
N GLY A 130 -4.48 0.76 -16.80
CA GLY A 130 -4.61 2.21 -16.81
C GLY A 130 -3.26 2.86 -17.10
N ASP A 131 -3.29 4.10 -17.58
CA ASP A 131 -2.09 4.85 -17.98
C ASP A 131 -1.66 5.87 -16.93
N THR A 132 -2.55 6.21 -16.02
CA THR A 132 -2.34 7.25 -15.01
C THR A 132 -2.72 6.78 -13.60
N GLU A 133 -2.11 7.39 -12.58
CA GLU A 133 -2.48 7.15 -11.18
C GLU A 133 -3.97 7.47 -10.90
N ALA A 134 -4.54 8.46 -11.62
CA ALA A 134 -5.95 8.82 -11.51
C ALA A 134 -6.88 7.70 -11.98
N GLU A 135 -6.46 6.88 -12.94
CA GLU A 135 -7.21 5.71 -13.40
C GLU A 135 -6.96 4.47 -12.54
N LEU A 136 -5.70 4.27 -12.13
CA LEU A 136 -5.27 3.05 -11.44
C LEU A 136 -5.71 3.01 -9.98
N ARG A 137 -5.60 4.13 -9.25
CA ARG A 137 -5.93 4.19 -7.82
C ARG A 137 -7.40 3.83 -7.53
N PRO A 138 -8.42 4.36 -8.22
CA PRO A 138 -9.81 3.97 -7.97
C PRO A 138 -10.06 2.47 -8.17
N LYS A 139 -9.44 1.86 -9.19
CA LYS A 139 -9.54 0.42 -9.45
C LYS A 139 -8.92 -0.39 -8.32
N LEU A 140 -7.75 0.03 -7.84
CA LEU A 140 -7.09 -0.62 -6.71
C LEU A 140 -7.94 -0.52 -5.43
N ILE A 141 -8.50 0.65 -5.13
CA ILE A 141 -9.41 0.86 -3.98
C ILE A 141 -10.64 -0.04 -4.08
N LYS A 142 -11.22 -0.16 -5.28
CA LYS A 142 -12.37 -1.03 -5.54
C LYS A 142 -12.04 -2.50 -5.23
N VAL A 143 -10.88 -2.99 -5.67
CA VAL A 143 -10.41 -4.34 -5.38
C VAL A 143 -10.13 -4.51 -3.88
N ALA A 144 -9.37 -3.58 -3.28
CA ALA A 144 -8.96 -3.62 -1.89
C ALA A 144 -10.15 -3.64 -0.91
N GLY A 145 -11.16 -2.81 -1.16
CA GLY A 145 -12.40 -2.74 -0.37
C GLY A 145 -13.46 -3.78 -0.73
N GLY A 146 -13.21 -4.59 -1.77
CA GLY A 146 -14.17 -5.55 -2.30
C GLY A 146 -14.33 -6.82 -1.47
N PRO A 147 -15.40 -7.61 -1.74
CA PRO A 147 -15.70 -8.82 -0.97
C PRO A 147 -14.59 -9.88 -1.09
N LEU A 148 -13.89 -9.94 -2.21
CA LEU A 148 -12.80 -10.88 -2.44
C LEU A 148 -11.65 -10.70 -1.44
N MET A 149 -11.23 -9.44 -1.21
CA MET A 149 -10.16 -9.13 -0.26
C MET A 149 -10.63 -9.19 1.19
N LYS A 150 -11.89 -8.87 1.47
CA LYS A 150 -12.49 -9.04 2.80
C LYS A 150 -12.51 -10.51 3.22
N ASP A 151 -12.98 -11.40 2.36
CA ASP A 151 -12.97 -12.85 2.62
C ASP A 151 -11.54 -13.39 2.81
N LEU A 152 -10.61 -12.96 1.95
CA LEU A 152 -9.20 -13.31 2.08
C LEU A 152 -8.64 -12.88 3.44
N ASN A 153 -8.92 -11.62 3.87
CA ASN A 153 -8.46 -11.09 5.15
C ASN A 153 -8.95 -11.93 6.33
N GLU A 154 -10.24 -12.26 6.37
CA GLU A 154 -10.80 -13.06 7.47
C GLU A 154 -10.22 -14.47 7.56
N ARG A 155 -9.93 -15.11 6.42
CA ARG A 155 -9.33 -16.46 6.39
C ARG A 155 -7.85 -16.42 6.73
N ALA A 156 -7.10 -15.55 6.05
CA ALA A 156 -5.64 -15.49 6.19
C ALA A 156 -5.20 -14.98 7.56
N ALA A 157 -5.96 -14.07 8.18
CA ALA A 157 -5.68 -13.61 9.54
C ALA A 157 -5.73 -14.75 10.56
N LYS A 158 -6.71 -15.63 10.46
CA LYS A 158 -6.82 -16.82 11.34
C LYS A 158 -5.67 -17.79 11.15
N GLU A 159 -5.15 -17.92 9.93
CA GLU A 159 -4.08 -18.87 9.62
C GLU A 159 -2.69 -18.35 9.95
N SER A 160 -2.47 -17.04 9.77
CA SER A 160 -1.14 -16.43 9.92
C SER A 160 -0.92 -15.67 11.22
N GLY A 161 -1.99 -15.23 11.87
CA GLY A 161 -1.91 -14.26 12.98
C GLY A 161 -1.69 -12.81 12.52
N ILE A 162 -1.73 -12.54 11.21
CA ILE A 162 -1.60 -11.22 10.60
C ILE A 162 -2.93 -10.83 9.97
N ARG A 163 -3.50 -9.70 10.35
CA ARG A 163 -4.72 -9.11 9.80
C ARG A 163 -4.40 -7.85 9.02
N ILE A 164 -5.07 -7.60 7.91
CA ILE A 164 -5.04 -6.31 7.23
C ILE A 164 -6.01 -5.35 7.91
N LEU A 165 -5.52 -4.16 8.24
CA LEU A 165 -6.31 -3.02 8.70
C LEU A 165 -6.80 -2.17 7.54
N ASP A 166 -5.89 -1.83 6.62
CA ASP A 166 -6.19 -1.04 5.44
C ASP A 166 -5.28 -1.41 4.26
N MET A 167 -5.82 -1.26 3.07
CA MET A 167 -5.12 -1.45 1.79
C MET A 167 -5.31 -0.22 0.88
N GLY A 168 -5.74 0.90 1.42
CA GLY A 168 -6.09 2.09 0.64
C GLY A 168 -4.96 3.09 0.44
N TRP A 169 -3.80 2.88 1.05
CA TRP A 169 -2.65 3.77 0.95
C TRP A 169 -1.98 3.62 -0.41
N TRP A 170 -1.92 4.70 -1.18
CA TRP A 170 -1.37 4.67 -2.53
C TRP A 170 0.15 4.78 -2.49
N TYR A 171 0.85 3.75 -2.95
CA TYR A 171 2.31 3.81 -3.08
C TYR A 171 2.76 4.38 -4.43
N GLY A 172 1.99 4.14 -5.50
CA GLY A 172 2.25 4.67 -6.83
C GLY A 172 2.62 3.62 -7.86
N GLU A 173 2.87 4.09 -9.08
CA GLU A 173 3.42 3.28 -10.17
C GLU A 173 4.93 3.12 -9.97
N ARG A 174 5.42 1.89 -10.17
CA ARG A 174 6.85 1.58 -10.07
C ARG A 174 7.51 1.67 -11.43
N HIS A 175 8.70 2.26 -11.44
CA HIS A 175 9.48 2.56 -12.63
C HIS A 175 10.90 2.01 -12.49
N LEU A 176 11.50 1.61 -13.61
CA LEU A 176 12.88 1.10 -13.62
C LEU A 176 13.89 2.26 -13.59
N THR A 177 14.94 2.13 -12.78
CA THR A 177 16.12 2.98 -12.88
C THR A 177 17.35 2.17 -13.23
N THR A 178 18.30 2.80 -13.92
CA THR A 178 19.58 2.21 -14.29
C THR A 178 20.70 3.24 -14.24
N LYS A 179 21.95 2.77 -14.03
CA LYS A 179 23.13 3.62 -13.95
C LYS A 179 23.70 3.97 -15.32
N THR A 180 23.86 2.99 -16.20
CA THR A 180 24.67 3.12 -17.43
C THR A 180 23.87 2.99 -18.72
N LYS A 181 22.80 2.21 -18.74
CA LYS A 181 22.01 1.91 -19.93
C LYS A 181 20.62 2.50 -19.82
N GLN A 182 20.22 3.29 -20.80
CA GLN A 182 18.85 3.78 -20.94
C GLN A 182 17.93 2.62 -21.38
N VAL A 183 16.81 2.45 -20.68
CA VAL A 183 15.77 1.48 -21.03
C VAL A 183 14.67 2.19 -21.82
N ILE A 184 14.40 1.75 -23.04
CA ILE A 184 13.36 2.28 -23.94
C ILE A 184 12.33 1.21 -24.26
N LYS A 185 12.77 -0.05 -24.40
CA LYS A 185 11.95 -1.22 -24.74
C LYS A 185 12.29 -2.40 -23.82
N PRO A 186 11.42 -3.43 -23.72
CA PRO A 186 11.68 -4.59 -22.85
C PRO A 186 13.03 -5.28 -23.07
N ASP A 187 13.49 -5.38 -24.32
CA ASP A 187 14.77 -6.04 -24.63
C ASP A 187 15.98 -5.31 -24.03
N ASP A 188 15.86 -4.02 -23.69
CA ASP A 188 16.94 -3.27 -23.04
C ASP A 188 17.18 -3.71 -21.60
N VAL A 189 16.19 -4.38 -20.96
CA VAL A 189 16.28 -4.92 -19.60
C VAL A 189 17.02 -6.25 -19.55
N LYS A 190 17.13 -6.94 -20.71
CA LYS A 190 17.73 -8.28 -20.77
C LYS A 190 19.15 -8.29 -20.22
N GLY A 191 19.37 -9.15 -19.22
CA GLY A 191 20.66 -9.40 -18.58
C GLY A 191 21.09 -8.34 -17.57
N LEU A 192 20.38 -7.21 -17.43
CA LEU A 192 20.70 -6.22 -16.40
C LEU A 192 20.49 -6.81 -15.00
N LYS A 193 21.45 -6.57 -14.11
CA LYS A 193 21.33 -6.91 -12.70
C LYS A 193 20.43 -5.90 -11.99
N ILE A 194 19.15 -6.26 -11.82
CA ILE A 194 18.16 -5.38 -11.20
C ILE A 194 17.84 -5.88 -9.79
N ARG A 195 17.95 -4.97 -8.81
CA ARG A 195 17.50 -5.25 -7.46
C ARG A 195 15.98 -5.43 -7.41
N THR A 196 15.53 -6.41 -6.65
CA THR A 196 14.12 -6.59 -6.31
C THR A 196 13.92 -6.63 -4.79
N MET A 197 12.67 -6.48 -4.36
CA MET A 197 12.27 -6.90 -3.01
C MET A 197 12.52 -8.43 -2.87
N ASP A 198 12.77 -8.90 -1.64
CA ASP A 198 12.93 -10.35 -1.37
C ASP A 198 11.56 -11.05 -1.39
N SER A 199 10.99 -11.11 -2.59
CA SER A 199 9.72 -11.77 -2.88
C SER A 199 9.81 -12.56 -4.18
N PRO A 200 9.34 -13.83 -4.22
CA PRO A 200 9.28 -14.62 -5.45
C PRO A 200 8.50 -13.91 -6.56
N MET A 201 7.41 -13.22 -6.22
CA MET A 201 6.56 -12.52 -7.19
C MET A 201 7.28 -11.31 -7.80
N ALA A 202 7.96 -10.50 -6.97
CA ALA A 202 8.76 -9.37 -7.46
C ALA A 202 9.92 -9.84 -8.35
N LYS A 203 10.59 -10.94 -7.98
CA LYS A 203 11.61 -11.57 -8.83
C LYS A 203 11.05 -11.99 -10.18
N ALA A 204 9.94 -12.69 -10.19
CA ALA A 204 9.31 -13.18 -11.42
C ALA A 204 8.85 -12.03 -12.33
N ALA A 205 8.33 -10.95 -11.76
CA ALA A 205 7.91 -9.77 -12.51
C ALA A 205 9.04 -9.17 -13.35
N LEU A 206 10.24 -9.00 -12.78
CA LEU A 206 11.39 -8.45 -13.49
C LEU A 206 12.12 -9.51 -14.33
N ALA A 207 12.13 -10.76 -13.89
CA ALA A 207 12.67 -11.86 -14.69
C ALA A 207 11.90 -12.04 -15.99
N ALA A 208 10.59 -11.79 -16.01
CA ALA A 208 9.78 -11.81 -17.23
C ALA A 208 10.20 -10.72 -18.24
N LEU A 209 10.78 -9.61 -17.78
CA LEU A 209 11.44 -8.60 -18.63
C LEU A 209 12.86 -9.03 -19.08
N GLY A 210 13.38 -10.15 -18.57
CA GLY A 210 14.72 -10.64 -18.88
C GLY A 210 15.82 -10.13 -17.95
N ALA A 211 15.48 -9.45 -16.84
CA ALA A 211 16.45 -9.01 -15.85
C ALA A 211 17.08 -10.18 -15.07
N ALA A 212 18.37 -10.04 -14.72
CA ALA A 212 19.01 -10.85 -13.68
C ALA A 212 18.65 -10.24 -12.32
N THR A 213 17.71 -10.85 -11.60
CA THR A 213 17.15 -10.29 -10.37
C THR A 213 18.01 -10.59 -9.15
N THR A 214 18.28 -9.60 -8.32
CA THR A 214 19.03 -9.71 -7.06
C THR A 214 18.16 -9.21 -5.90
N PRO A 215 17.61 -10.11 -5.07
CA PRO A 215 16.79 -9.70 -3.93
C PRO A 215 17.64 -9.12 -2.80
N MET A 216 17.20 -7.99 -2.24
CA MET A 216 17.81 -7.39 -1.04
C MET A 216 16.85 -6.40 -0.37
N ALA A 217 17.07 -6.14 0.92
CA ALA A 217 16.32 -5.11 1.64
C ALA A 217 16.60 -3.71 1.07
N VAL A 218 15.63 -2.79 1.19
CA VAL A 218 15.78 -1.42 0.68
C VAL A 218 16.89 -0.65 1.41
N ALA A 219 17.16 -0.98 2.66
CA ALA A 219 18.24 -0.37 3.45
C ALA A 219 19.64 -0.60 2.84
N GLU A 220 19.83 -1.70 2.12
CA GLU A 220 21.11 -2.07 1.49
C GLU A 220 21.25 -1.48 0.08
N LEU A 221 20.13 -1.01 -0.50
CA LEU A 221 20.04 -0.73 -1.93
C LEU A 221 20.92 0.41 -2.40
N TYR A 222 20.98 1.54 -1.65
CA TYR A 222 21.81 2.67 -2.06
C TYR A 222 23.28 2.27 -2.20
N THR A 223 23.82 1.58 -1.22
CA THR A 223 25.20 1.09 -1.23
C THR A 223 25.44 0.07 -2.35
N ALA A 224 24.49 -0.84 -2.56
CA ALA A 224 24.59 -1.83 -3.65
C ALA A 224 24.60 -1.19 -5.05
N LEU A 225 23.79 -0.13 -5.26
CA LEU A 225 23.78 0.67 -6.49
C LEU A 225 25.10 1.46 -6.66
N GLN A 226 25.57 2.07 -5.59
CA GLN A 226 26.83 2.85 -5.57
C GLN A 226 28.01 1.98 -5.97
N LEU A 227 28.14 0.81 -5.35
CA LEU A 227 29.22 -0.15 -5.59
C LEU A 227 29.05 -0.96 -6.91
N GLY A 228 27.92 -0.85 -7.58
CA GLY A 228 27.66 -1.60 -8.82
C GLY A 228 27.37 -3.09 -8.60
N VAL A 229 27.00 -3.51 -7.39
CA VAL A 229 26.52 -4.88 -7.10
C VAL A 229 25.26 -5.16 -7.92
N VAL A 230 24.42 -4.16 -8.08
CA VAL A 230 23.28 -4.11 -9.00
C VAL A 230 23.38 -2.86 -9.88
N GLU A 231 22.90 -3.01 -11.14
CA GLU A 231 22.96 -1.94 -12.15
C GLU A 231 21.75 -1.02 -12.10
N GLY A 232 20.67 -1.51 -11.49
CA GLY A 232 19.42 -0.77 -11.39
C GLY A 232 18.48 -1.32 -10.33
N GLN A 233 17.35 -0.67 -10.22
CA GLN A 233 16.26 -1.01 -9.30
C GLN A 233 14.91 -0.54 -9.88
N GLU A 234 13.80 -0.79 -9.17
CA GLU A 234 12.50 -0.28 -9.54
C GLU A 234 11.74 0.21 -8.31
N ASN A 235 11.13 1.38 -8.41
CA ASN A 235 10.34 2.02 -7.36
C ASN A 235 9.51 3.19 -7.92
N PRO A 236 8.54 3.72 -7.15
CA PRO A 236 7.89 4.99 -7.47
C PRO A 236 8.87 6.18 -7.44
N LEU A 237 8.53 7.25 -8.16
CA LEU A 237 9.39 8.43 -8.26
C LEU A 237 9.69 9.08 -6.90
N ASN A 238 8.71 9.10 -5.99
CA ASN A 238 8.92 9.59 -4.63
C ASN A 238 9.98 8.76 -3.88
N THR A 239 9.95 7.43 -4.01
CA THR A 239 10.95 6.57 -3.37
C THR A 239 12.34 6.79 -3.97
N ILE A 240 12.44 6.91 -5.32
CA ILE A 240 13.69 7.20 -6.02
C ILE A 240 14.29 8.51 -5.51
N TYR A 241 13.46 9.54 -5.32
CA TYR A 241 13.90 10.84 -4.83
C TYR A 241 14.28 10.80 -3.35
N SER A 242 13.41 10.29 -2.47
CA SER A 242 13.61 10.32 -1.02
C SER A 242 14.79 9.47 -0.54
N HIS A 243 15.07 8.34 -1.23
CA HIS A 243 16.27 7.54 -0.99
C HIS A 243 17.51 8.02 -1.74
N LYS A 244 17.43 9.16 -2.44
CA LYS A 244 18.51 9.80 -3.19
C LYS A 244 19.14 8.89 -4.25
N PHE A 245 18.37 7.97 -4.84
CA PHE A 245 18.90 7.09 -5.87
C PHE A 245 19.40 7.84 -7.11
N TYR A 246 18.97 9.10 -7.30
CA TYR A 246 19.48 9.99 -8.35
C TYR A 246 21.00 10.28 -8.24
N GLU A 247 21.61 10.07 -7.07
CA GLU A 247 23.06 10.25 -6.88
C GLU A 247 23.85 9.07 -7.49
N VAL A 248 23.25 7.90 -7.62
CA VAL A 248 23.88 6.64 -8.03
C VAL A 248 23.22 5.99 -9.26
N GLN A 249 22.15 6.59 -9.78
CA GLN A 249 21.40 6.16 -10.97
C GLN A 249 21.25 7.35 -11.92
N LYS A 250 21.25 7.09 -13.24
CA LYS A 250 21.17 8.14 -14.26
C LYS A 250 19.86 8.15 -15.03
N TYR A 251 19.28 7.00 -15.29
CA TYR A 251 18.11 6.85 -16.15
C TYR A 251 16.91 6.37 -15.37
N VAL A 252 15.72 6.89 -15.71
CA VAL A 252 14.42 6.38 -15.27
C VAL A 252 13.61 6.05 -16.50
N ALA A 253 13.17 4.81 -16.64
CA ALA A 253 12.17 4.41 -17.62
C ALA A 253 10.80 4.35 -16.95
N LEU A 254 9.85 5.15 -17.42
CA LEU A 254 8.50 5.26 -16.88
C LEU A 254 7.65 4.04 -17.28
N THR A 255 8.07 2.86 -16.85
CA THR A 255 7.42 1.60 -17.20
C THR A 255 6.04 1.45 -16.57
N GLY A 256 5.83 1.96 -15.36
CA GLY A 256 4.57 1.80 -14.63
C GLY A 256 4.16 0.32 -14.50
N HIS A 257 5.13 -0.58 -14.49
CA HIS A 257 4.90 -2.03 -14.60
C HIS A 257 4.16 -2.62 -13.39
N MET A 258 4.13 -1.94 -12.26
CA MET A 258 3.30 -2.27 -11.10
C MET A 258 2.67 -1.00 -10.54
N ALA A 259 1.36 -0.97 -10.41
CA ALA A 259 0.62 0.01 -9.63
C ALA A 259 0.37 -0.60 -8.25
N MET A 260 0.96 -0.01 -7.22
CA MET A 260 0.96 -0.60 -5.88
C MET A 260 0.27 0.27 -4.84
N ASN A 261 -0.35 -0.41 -3.90
CA ASN A 261 -0.71 0.12 -2.59
C ASN A 261 0.26 -0.37 -1.52
N LEU A 262 0.24 0.30 -0.37
CA LEU A 262 0.74 -0.23 0.88
C LEU A 262 -0.39 -0.92 1.61
N VAL A 263 -0.05 -2.03 2.25
CA VAL A 263 -0.93 -2.83 3.09
C VAL A 263 -0.52 -2.62 4.53
N LEU A 264 -1.44 -2.12 5.34
CA LEU A 264 -1.21 -1.94 6.76
C LEU A 264 -1.74 -3.15 7.50
N VAL A 265 -0.84 -3.85 8.17
CA VAL A 265 -1.14 -5.09 8.87
C VAL A 265 -1.01 -4.93 10.37
N ILE A 266 -1.79 -5.69 11.11
CA ILE A 266 -1.79 -5.74 12.57
C ILE A 266 -1.72 -7.19 13.06
N ASN A 267 -1.17 -7.41 14.25
CA ASN A 267 -1.29 -8.71 14.93
C ASN A 267 -2.77 -9.02 15.17
N ASP A 268 -3.27 -10.14 14.64
CA ASP A 268 -4.70 -10.48 14.74
C ASP A 268 -5.16 -10.69 16.18
N LYS A 269 -4.35 -11.33 17.03
CA LYS A 269 -4.67 -11.53 18.44
C LYS A 269 -4.81 -10.19 19.19
N PHE A 270 -3.91 -9.27 18.93
CA PHE A 270 -4.00 -7.90 19.48
C PHE A 270 -5.26 -7.20 18.99
N TYR A 271 -5.55 -7.23 17.68
CA TYR A 271 -6.77 -6.65 17.11
C TYR A 271 -8.04 -7.23 17.76
N GLN A 272 -8.09 -8.55 17.94
CA GLN A 272 -9.24 -9.20 18.56
C GLN A 272 -9.40 -8.88 20.06
N SER A 273 -8.33 -8.49 20.75
CA SER A 273 -8.38 -8.06 22.15
C SER A 273 -8.96 -6.67 22.36
N LEU A 274 -9.03 -5.85 21.30
CA LEU A 274 -9.59 -4.50 21.38
C LEU A 274 -11.12 -4.53 21.47
N SER A 275 -11.72 -3.55 22.18
CA SER A 275 -13.16 -3.38 22.18
C SER A 275 -13.68 -3.07 20.77
N PRO A 276 -14.97 -3.39 20.46
CA PRO A 276 -15.56 -3.03 19.16
C PRO A 276 -15.42 -1.55 18.81
N GLU A 277 -15.62 -0.67 19.79
CA GLU A 277 -15.47 0.78 19.62
C GLU A 277 -14.02 1.16 19.27
N LEU A 278 -13.04 0.61 19.99
CA LEU A 278 -11.63 0.90 19.73
C LEU A 278 -11.19 0.38 18.36
N ARG A 279 -11.71 -0.79 17.90
CA ARG A 279 -11.48 -1.28 16.54
C ARG A 279 -12.03 -0.31 15.49
N GLN A 280 -13.21 0.26 15.70
CA GLN A 280 -13.79 1.25 14.77
C GLN A 280 -12.93 2.52 14.72
N ILE A 281 -12.48 3.02 15.87
CA ILE A 281 -11.58 4.19 15.94
C ILE A 281 -10.26 3.87 15.21
N LEU A 282 -9.68 2.70 15.45
CA LEU A 282 -8.43 2.24 14.83
C LEU A 282 -8.56 2.22 13.30
N VAL A 283 -9.57 1.52 12.78
CA VAL A 283 -9.80 1.38 11.33
C VAL A 283 -10.08 2.75 10.70
N LYS A 284 -10.96 3.54 11.30
CA LYS A 284 -11.28 4.88 10.77
C LYS A 284 -10.08 5.82 10.79
N SER A 285 -9.24 5.76 11.82
CA SER A 285 -8.02 6.56 11.89
C SER A 285 -7.01 6.14 10.84
N MET A 286 -6.93 4.84 10.54
CA MET A 286 -6.06 4.31 9.51
C MET A 286 -6.51 4.71 8.11
N GLU A 287 -7.83 4.66 7.83
CA GLU A 287 -8.41 5.11 6.55
C GLU A 287 -8.17 6.61 6.33
N ASP A 288 -8.42 7.45 7.34
CA ASP A 288 -8.23 8.90 7.22
C ASP A 288 -6.75 9.27 7.03
N ALA A 289 -5.84 8.56 7.70
CA ALA A 289 -4.41 8.72 7.50
C ALA A 289 -3.98 8.23 6.10
N GLY A 290 -4.63 7.20 5.57
CA GLY A 290 -4.42 6.67 4.23
C GLY A 290 -4.85 7.62 3.13
N ASP A 291 -5.97 8.31 3.32
CA ASP A 291 -6.42 9.35 2.38
C ASP A 291 -5.43 10.52 2.36
N PHE A 292 -5.01 10.99 3.54
CA PHE A 292 -3.97 12.02 3.67
C PHE A 292 -2.65 11.61 3.01
N GLU A 293 -2.18 10.40 3.27
CA GLU A 293 -0.97 9.84 2.66
C GLU A 293 -1.06 9.79 1.14
N SER A 294 -2.17 9.25 0.63
CA SER A 294 -2.35 9.01 -0.80
C SER A 294 -2.42 10.31 -1.60
N GLU A 295 -3.08 11.34 -1.08
CA GLU A 295 -3.10 12.67 -1.70
C GLU A 295 -1.68 13.26 -1.75
N MET A 296 -0.91 13.13 -0.67
CA MET A 296 0.47 13.57 -0.60
C MET A 296 1.34 12.78 -1.59
N GLN A 297 1.21 11.46 -1.67
CA GLN A 297 1.99 10.59 -2.55
C GLN A 297 1.81 10.97 -4.02
N ILE A 298 0.56 11.18 -4.46
CA ILE A 298 0.26 11.61 -5.83
C ILE A 298 0.91 12.96 -6.12
N GLY A 299 0.79 13.92 -5.20
CA GLY A 299 1.44 15.22 -5.34
C GLY A 299 2.96 15.13 -5.42
N MET A 300 3.56 14.29 -4.58
CA MET A 300 5.01 14.05 -4.56
C MET A 300 5.49 13.37 -5.84
N ASN A 301 4.81 12.33 -6.34
CA ASN A 301 5.20 11.66 -7.59
C ASN A 301 5.23 12.65 -8.77
N LYS A 302 4.20 13.47 -8.89
CA LYS A 302 4.14 14.50 -9.92
C LYS A 302 5.29 15.50 -9.82
N LYS A 303 5.59 15.99 -8.61
CA LYS A 303 6.69 16.94 -8.35
C LYS A 303 8.04 16.27 -8.59
N ASN A 304 8.25 15.07 -8.08
CA ASN A 304 9.53 14.37 -8.15
C ASN A 304 9.92 13.99 -9.59
N ALA A 305 8.98 13.89 -10.52
CA ALA A 305 9.32 13.74 -11.94
C ALA A 305 10.18 14.93 -12.45
N GLN A 306 9.86 16.14 -12.02
CA GLN A 306 10.66 17.33 -12.37
C GLN A 306 11.92 17.41 -11.51
N ASP A 307 11.79 17.22 -10.19
CA ASP A 307 12.93 17.27 -9.26
C ASP A 307 14.05 16.29 -9.67
N LEU A 308 13.72 15.08 -10.11
CA LEU A 308 14.70 14.09 -10.58
C LEU A 308 15.41 14.55 -11.87
N LYS A 309 14.71 15.23 -12.79
CA LYS A 309 15.34 15.84 -13.96
C LYS A 309 16.32 16.96 -13.54
N ASP A 310 15.92 17.79 -12.59
CA ASP A 310 16.75 18.87 -12.05
C ASP A 310 17.99 18.33 -11.32
N LYS A 311 17.90 17.08 -10.79
CA LYS A 311 19.03 16.31 -10.25
C LYS A 311 19.89 15.61 -11.31
N GLY A 312 19.58 15.79 -12.59
CA GLY A 312 20.37 15.27 -13.71
C GLY A 312 19.95 13.87 -14.19
N MET A 313 18.82 13.33 -13.72
CA MET A 313 18.31 12.07 -14.25
C MET A 313 17.64 12.27 -15.61
N VAL A 314 17.82 11.31 -16.50
CA VAL A 314 17.15 11.24 -17.80
C VAL A 314 15.87 10.40 -17.63
N ILE A 315 14.72 11.06 -17.71
CA ILE A 315 13.42 10.37 -17.60
C ILE A 315 12.90 10.06 -19.00
N THR A 316 12.62 8.80 -19.26
CA THR A 316 12.19 8.27 -20.55
C THR A 316 10.76 7.74 -20.46
N ALA A 317 9.86 8.29 -21.27
CA ALA A 317 8.57 7.65 -21.52
C ALA A 317 8.78 6.43 -22.42
N VAL A 318 8.14 5.31 -22.05
CA VAL A 318 8.23 4.05 -22.79
C VAL A 318 6.84 3.59 -23.26
N ASN A 319 6.81 2.70 -24.25
CA ASN A 319 5.56 2.05 -24.63
C ASN A 319 5.18 0.99 -23.61
N LYS A 320 4.33 1.36 -22.63
CA LYS A 320 3.87 0.44 -21.56
C LYS A 320 3.25 -0.85 -22.10
N ALA A 321 2.60 -0.81 -23.28
CA ALA A 321 1.95 -2.00 -23.87
C ALA A 321 2.97 -3.09 -24.24
N GLU A 322 4.18 -2.73 -24.69
CA GLU A 322 5.26 -3.70 -24.97
C GLU A 322 5.74 -4.39 -23.69
N PHE A 323 5.87 -3.64 -22.59
CA PHE A 323 6.25 -4.18 -21.29
C PHE A 323 5.14 -5.09 -20.71
N ALA A 324 3.87 -4.69 -20.88
CA ALA A 324 2.72 -5.48 -20.47
C ALA A 324 2.65 -6.81 -21.25
N GLU A 325 2.81 -6.76 -22.55
CA GLU A 325 2.82 -7.97 -23.40
C GLU A 325 3.96 -8.93 -23.00
N ARG A 326 5.15 -8.40 -22.72
CA ARG A 326 6.30 -9.21 -22.29
C ARG A 326 6.06 -9.91 -20.94
N THR A 327 5.29 -9.31 -20.05
CA THR A 327 5.09 -9.81 -18.68
C THR A 327 3.72 -10.48 -18.45
N LYS A 328 2.86 -10.55 -19.47
CA LYS A 328 1.46 -11.01 -19.36
C LYS A 328 1.27 -12.38 -18.72
N ASP A 329 2.27 -13.24 -18.84
CA ASP A 329 2.22 -14.63 -18.34
C ASP A 329 3.01 -14.82 -17.04
N ALA A 330 3.61 -13.76 -16.47
CA ALA A 330 4.45 -13.86 -15.28
C ALA A 330 3.69 -14.41 -14.05
N TRP A 331 2.40 -14.17 -13.96
CA TRP A 331 1.54 -14.63 -12.88
C TRP A 331 1.23 -16.13 -12.91
N LYS A 332 1.28 -16.79 -14.10
CA LYS A 332 0.83 -18.18 -14.27
C LYS A 332 1.57 -19.17 -13.38
N GLN A 333 2.86 -18.96 -13.14
CA GLN A 333 3.64 -19.81 -12.26
C GLN A 333 3.18 -19.73 -10.78
N PHE A 334 2.43 -18.70 -10.40
CA PHE A 334 1.88 -18.48 -9.07
C PHE A 334 0.41 -18.86 -8.94
N GLU A 335 -0.23 -19.38 -9.98
CA GLU A 335 -1.61 -19.85 -9.89
C GLU A 335 -1.85 -20.84 -8.73
N PRO A 336 -0.92 -21.80 -8.44
CA PRO A 336 -1.07 -22.66 -7.27
C PRO A 336 -1.04 -21.91 -5.93
N VAL A 337 -0.35 -20.77 -5.87
CA VAL A 337 -0.25 -19.91 -4.67
C VAL A 337 -1.47 -18.98 -4.56
N PHE A 338 -1.89 -18.40 -5.68
CA PHE A 338 -3.05 -17.51 -5.73
C PHE A 338 -4.38 -18.27 -5.56
N GLY A 339 -4.42 -19.51 -6.01
CA GLY A 339 -5.64 -20.28 -6.19
C GLY A 339 -6.21 -20.10 -7.61
N LYS A 340 -6.74 -21.19 -8.14
CA LYS A 340 -7.29 -21.24 -9.52
C LYS A 340 -8.33 -20.14 -9.76
N GLY A 341 -8.13 -19.36 -10.80
CA GLY A 341 -9.04 -18.29 -11.21
C GLY A 341 -9.04 -17.06 -10.31
N PHE A 342 -8.13 -16.96 -9.31
CA PHE A 342 -8.09 -15.79 -8.43
C PHE A 342 -7.55 -14.54 -9.14
N TYR A 343 -6.57 -14.72 -10.03
CA TYR A 343 -6.04 -13.62 -10.85
C TYR A 343 -7.14 -12.97 -11.70
N GLU A 344 -7.93 -13.79 -12.40
CA GLU A 344 -9.04 -13.33 -13.24
C GLU A 344 -10.11 -12.61 -12.41
N LYS A 345 -10.43 -13.12 -11.23
CA LYS A 345 -11.37 -12.45 -10.31
C LYS A 345 -10.88 -11.07 -9.87
N VAL A 346 -9.58 -10.90 -9.63
CA VAL A 346 -8.99 -9.59 -9.29
C VAL A 346 -9.05 -8.65 -10.49
N VAL A 347 -8.69 -9.12 -11.69
CA VAL A 347 -8.76 -8.33 -12.92
C VAL A 347 -10.21 -7.90 -13.22
N GLU A 348 -11.18 -8.78 -13.00
CA GLU A 348 -12.60 -8.46 -13.19
C GLU A 348 -13.10 -7.44 -12.15
N ALA A 349 -12.73 -7.61 -10.89
CA ALA A 349 -13.08 -6.67 -9.81
C ALA A 349 -12.50 -5.27 -10.02
N ALA A 350 -11.40 -5.16 -10.79
CA ALA A 350 -10.73 -3.91 -11.13
C ALA A 350 -11.38 -3.15 -12.31
N LYS A 351 -12.29 -3.74 -13.05
CA LYS A 351 -13.05 -3.07 -14.12
C LYS A 351 -14.10 -2.14 -13.53
#